data_152d9e13310a2a740b8625f91ef539b4
#
_entry.id   152d9e13310a2a740b8625f91ef539b4
#
_cell.length_a   1.000
_cell.length_b   1.000
_cell.length_c   1.000
_cell.angle_alpha   90.00
_cell.angle_beta   90.00
_cell.angle_gamma   90.00
#
_symmetry.space_group_name_H-M   'P 1'
#
loop_
_entity.id
_entity.type
_entity.pdbx_description
1 polymer ?
#
loop_
_entity_poly.entity_id
_entity_poly.type
_entity_poly.pdbx_seq_one_letter_code
_entity_poly.pdbx_strand_id
1 'polypeptide(L)'
;MALVPHAGGAGGSASMAMPMLTVDNYTVWAIKAQAILDVHTVWEAVAQGDAAVNARKDKMARALLLGALPEDVLLQVSTKLTVREVWDSLKVRFVGADRVRAARLAMLRGEFDRLKMADGEELDVYGGRLAVMAVRYANLGETLGDAALVKKLLDTVLDRLFPVV
;
A
#
# COMPACT_ATOMS: atom_id res chain seq x y z
N MET A 1 -30.37 53.84 -1.14
CA MET A 1 -29.00 53.55 -0.70
C MET A 1 -29.01 52.09 -0.18
N ALA A 2 -28.72 51.15 -1.06
CA ALA A 2 -28.82 49.72 -0.77
C ALA A 2 -27.45 49.18 -0.34
N LEU A 3 -27.38 48.63 0.89
CA LEU A 3 -26.20 47.93 1.39
C LEU A 3 -26.11 46.56 0.69
N VAL A 4 -25.00 46.32 0.01
CA VAL A 4 -24.62 45.00 -0.53
C VAL A 4 -24.00 44.19 0.61
N PRO A 5 -24.48 42.99 0.91
CA PRO A 5 -23.79 42.13 1.87
C PRO A 5 -22.53 41.53 1.24
N HIS A 6 -21.39 41.78 1.85
CA HIS A 6 -20.13 41.12 1.56
C HIS A 6 -20.30 39.61 1.84
N ALA A 7 -20.24 38.82 0.79
CA ALA A 7 -20.09 37.38 0.90
C ALA A 7 -18.69 37.09 1.45
N GLY A 8 -18.65 36.78 2.74
CA GLY A 8 -17.44 36.23 3.37
C GLY A 8 -17.06 34.93 2.69
N GLY A 9 -15.89 34.95 2.01
CA GLY A 9 -15.29 33.74 1.46
C GLY A 9 -15.04 32.74 2.57
N ALA A 10 -15.75 31.64 2.55
CA ALA A 10 -15.41 30.45 3.30
C ALA A 10 -14.09 29.92 2.74
N GLY A 11 -13.00 30.37 3.32
CA GLY A 11 -11.71 29.74 3.16
C GLY A 11 -11.83 28.35 3.75
N GLY A 12 -12.15 27.39 2.91
CA GLY A 12 -12.06 25.98 3.27
C GLY A 12 -10.60 25.68 3.61
N SER A 13 -10.25 25.67 4.91
CA SER A 13 -9.04 25.04 5.35
C SER A 13 -9.21 23.56 4.99
N ALA A 14 -8.55 23.14 3.92
CA ALA A 14 -8.44 21.72 3.61
C ALA A 14 -7.88 21.05 4.87
N SER A 15 -8.72 20.34 5.58
CA SER A 15 -8.33 19.57 6.75
C SER A 15 -7.25 18.61 6.27
N MET A 16 -5.99 18.83 6.66
CA MET A 16 -4.91 17.90 6.41
C MET A 16 -5.10 16.69 7.33
N ALA A 17 -6.15 15.93 7.06
CA ALA A 17 -6.42 14.70 7.78
C ALA A 17 -5.36 13.66 7.40
N MET A 18 -4.80 13.01 8.41
CA MET A 18 -3.90 11.89 8.18
C MET A 18 -4.67 10.74 7.53
N PRO A 19 -4.20 10.17 6.42
CA PRO A 19 -4.89 9.07 5.76
C PRO A 19 -4.89 7.83 6.66
N MET A 20 -5.93 7.01 6.57
CA MET A 20 -5.99 5.73 7.29
C MET A 20 -4.92 4.77 6.77
N LEU A 21 -4.19 4.14 7.68
CA LEU A 21 -3.22 3.11 7.35
C LEU A 21 -3.93 1.82 6.92
N THR A 22 -3.48 1.24 5.83
CA THR A 22 -3.93 -0.07 5.33
C THR A 22 -2.73 -0.97 5.07
N VAL A 23 -2.99 -2.27 4.86
CA VAL A 23 -1.92 -3.25 4.56
C VAL A 23 -1.15 -2.94 3.27
N ASP A 24 -1.73 -2.17 2.35
CA ASP A 24 -1.17 -1.94 1.02
C ASP A 24 -0.62 -0.53 0.82
N ASN A 25 -0.85 0.40 1.77
CA ASN A 25 -0.49 1.80 1.58
C ASN A 25 0.66 2.30 2.47
N TYR A 26 1.30 1.42 3.25
CA TYR A 26 2.26 1.85 4.28
C TYR A 26 3.34 2.81 3.77
N THR A 27 3.97 2.52 2.64
CA THR A 27 5.04 3.37 2.10
C THR A 27 4.56 4.79 1.79
N VAL A 28 3.42 4.91 1.11
CA VAL A 28 2.81 6.21 0.79
C VAL A 28 2.25 6.87 2.03
N TRP A 29 1.63 6.08 2.92
CA TRP A 29 1.11 6.54 4.20
C TRP A 29 2.22 7.13 5.08
N ALA A 30 3.37 6.47 5.19
CA ALA A 30 4.49 6.94 6.00
C ALA A 30 5.02 8.31 5.53
N ILE A 31 5.12 8.52 4.20
CA ILE A 31 5.53 9.80 3.62
C ILE A 31 4.51 10.90 3.97
N LYS A 32 3.21 10.62 3.81
CA LYS A 32 2.14 11.58 4.13
C LYS A 32 2.07 11.87 5.62
N ALA A 33 2.18 10.83 6.45
CA ALA A 33 2.18 10.96 7.90
C ALA A 33 3.34 11.83 8.38
N GLN A 34 4.55 11.60 7.86
CA GLN A 34 5.70 12.44 8.17
C GLN A 34 5.44 13.91 7.80
N ALA A 35 4.98 14.18 6.58
CA ALA A 35 4.68 15.54 6.12
C ALA A 35 3.63 16.25 7.02
N ILE A 36 2.60 15.53 7.45
CA ILE A 36 1.58 16.07 8.35
C ILE A 36 2.17 16.36 9.74
N LEU A 37 2.98 15.45 10.28
CA LEU A 37 3.67 15.65 11.57
C LEU A 37 4.66 16.82 11.50
N ASP A 38 5.32 17.05 10.36
CA ASP A 38 6.19 18.20 10.12
C ASP A 38 5.39 19.51 10.12
N VAL A 39 4.25 19.56 9.46
CA VAL A 39 3.36 20.74 9.48
C VAL A 39 2.90 21.09 10.90
N HIS A 40 2.64 20.08 11.72
CA HIS A 40 2.32 20.27 13.14
C HIS A 40 3.54 20.53 14.04
N THR A 41 4.76 20.57 13.46
CA THR A 41 6.03 20.77 14.20
C THR A 41 6.30 19.73 15.27
N VAL A 42 5.82 18.50 15.06
CA VAL A 42 5.93 17.38 16.01
C VAL A 42 6.73 16.19 15.50
N TRP A 43 7.19 16.22 14.24
CA TRP A 43 7.98 15.14 13.65
C TRP A 43 9.29 14.88 14.43
N GLU A 44 9.88 15.90 15.03
CA GLU A 44 11.10 15.74 15.81
C GLU A 44 10.96 14.74 16.97
N ALA A 45 9.76 14.59 17.54
CA ALA A 45 9.48 13.60 18.59
C ALA A 45 9.62 12.16 18.06
N VAL A 46 9.32 11.95 16.78
CA VAL A 46 9.55 10.66 16.09
C VAL A 46 11.02 10.50 15.72
N ALA A 47 11.64 11.54 15.14
CA ALA A 47 12.99 11.47 14.61
C ALA A 47 14.05 11.31 15.69
N GLN A 48 13.95 12.05 16.79
CA GLN A 48 14.92 12.05 17.87
C GLN A 48 14.70 10.95 18.91
N GLY A 49 13.46 10.49 19.05
CA GLY A 49 13.11 9.34 19.89
C GLY A 49 13.26 9.57 21.41
N ASP A 50 13.61 10.77 21.82
CA ASP A 50 13.78 11.11 23.22
C ASP A 50 12.54 11.84 23.74
N ALA A 51 11.73 11.12 24.50
CA ALA A 51 10.51 11.66 25.16
C ALA A 51 10.83 12.81 26.13
N ALA A 52 12.10 12.95 26.55
CA ALA A 52 12.55 14.03 27.41
C ALA A 52 12.56 15.39 26.70
N VAL A 53 12.67 15.42 25.37
CA VAL A 53 12.83 16.68 24.63
C VAL A 53 11.52 17.48 24.60
N ASN A 54 10.38 16.86 24.44
CA ASN A 54 9.07 17.55 24.56
C ASN A 54 7.89 16.57 24.69
N ALA A 55 7.52 16.26 25.93
CA ALA A 55 6.39 15.37 26.22
C ALA A 55 5.07 15.80 25.55
N ARG A 56 4.87 17.10 25.31
CA ARG A 56 3.67 17.61 24.62
C ARG A 56 3.69 17.26 23.14
N LYS A 57 4.84 17.39 22.48
CA LYS A 57 5.01 17.03 21.08
C LYS A 57 4.87 15.52 20.87
N ASP A 58 5.44 14.72 21.77
CA ASP A 58 5.28 13.27 21.75
C ASP A 58 3.81 12.86 21.84
N LYS A 59 3.08 13.39 22.82
CA LYS A 59 1.65 13.10 22.99
C LYS A 59 0.81 13.55 21.79
N MET A 60 1.10 14.71 21.22
CA MET A 60 0.39 15.22 20.04
C MET A 60 0.66 14.37 18.81
N ALA A 61 1.92 14.06 18.52
CA ALA A 61 2.30 13.20 17.41
C ALA A 61 1.71 11.80 17.57
N ARG A 62 1.74 11.24 18.78
CA ARG A 62 1.13 9.95 19.10
C ARG A 62 -0.37 9.96 18.85
N ALA A 63 -1.10 10.99 19.30
CA ALA A 63 -2.54 11.09 19.07
C ALA A 63 -2.88 11.17 17.58
N LEU A 64 -2.12 11.92 16.77
CA LEU A 64 -2.29 12.02 15.32
C LEU A 64 -2.06 10.66 14.64
N LEU A 65 -1.00 9.94 15.01
CA LEU A 65 -0.74 8.61 14.47
C LEU A 65 -1.83 7.61 14.83
N LEU A 66 -2.20 7.53 16.13
CA LEU A 66 -3.21 6.57 16.59
C LEU A 66 -4.56 6.79 15.90
N GLY A 67 -4.93 8.05 15.63
CA GLY A 67 -6.16 8.39 14.90
C GLY A 67 -6.18 7.96 13.44
N ALA A 68 -5.03 7.59 12.88
CA ALA A 68 -4.88 7.15 11.49
C ALA A 68 -4.67 5.62 11.36
N LEU A 69 -4.86 4.88 12.44
CA LEU A 69 -4.67 3.42 12.46
C LEU A 69 -6.01 2.68 12.48
N PRO A 70 -6.14 1.58 11.73
CA PRO A 70 -7.26 0.68 11.89
C PRO A 70 -7.23 0.02 13.27
N GLU A 71 -8.38 -0.42 13.76
CA GLU A 71 -8.57 -0.88 15.14
C GLU A 71 -7.62 -2.02 15.54
N ASP A 72 -7.41 -2.99 14.66
CA ASP A 72 -6.51 -4.13 14.90
C ASP A 72 -5.04 -3.70 15.09
N VAL A 73 -4.60 -2.70 14.34
CA VAL A 73 -3.25 -2.12 14.45
C VAL A 73 -3.16 -1.23 15.69
N LEU A 74 -4.20 -0.42 15.94
CA LEU A 74 -4.29 0.44 17.12
C LEU A 74 -4.12 -0.37 18.40
N LEU A 75 -4.84 -1.48 18.54
CA LEU A 75 -4.77 -2.35 19.72
C LEU A 75 -3.34 -2.90 19.93
N GLN A 76 -2.63 -3.24 18.88
CA GLN A 76 -1.25 -3.76 18.98
C GLN A 76 -0.23 -2.73 19.45
N VAL A 77 -0.41 -1.47 19.08
CA VAL A 77 0.51 -0.39 19.46
C VAL A 77 0.04 0.42 20.65
N SER A 78 -1.13 0.13 21.20
CA SER A 78 -1.74 0.88 22.31
C SER A 78 -0.88 0.91 23.59
N THR A 79 -0.10 -0.15 23.80
CA THR A 79 0.81 -0.28 24.96
C THR A 79 2.12 0.51 24.81
N LYS A 80 2.41 1.04 23.62
CA LYS A 80 3.62 1.82 23.37
C LYS A 80 3.49 3.20 24.01
N LEU A 81 4.50 3.60 24.76
CA LEU A 81 4.44 4.82 25.57
C LEU A 81 4.80 6.09 24.78
N THR A 82 5.70 5.96 23.79
CA THR A 82 6.20 7.07 22.99
C THR A 82 5.75 6.97 21.54
N VAL A 83 5.68 8.11 20.84
CA VAL A 83 5.37 8.14 19.41
C VAL A 83 6.45 7.40 18.59
N ARG A 84 7.70 7.44 19.02
CA ARG A 84 8.79 6.72 18.38
C ARG A 84 8.58 5.22 18.42
N GLU A 85 8.21 4.67 19.57
CA GLU A 85 7.91 3.23 19.69
C GLU A 85 6.73 2.80 18.82
N VAL A 86 5.68 3.65 18.73
CA VAL A 86 4.56 3.42 17.80
C VAL A 86 5.06 3.38 16.37
N TRP A 87 5.82 4.40 15.93
CA TRP A 87 6.35 4.50 14.58
C TRP A 87 7.24 3.31 14.22
N ASP A 88 8.17 2.94 15.07
CA ASP A 88 9.09 1.81 14.83
C ASP A 88 8.35 0.47 14.78
N SER A 89 7.31 0.29 15.60
CA SER A 89 6.45 -0.91 15.56
C SER A 89 5.69 -1.02 14.24
N LEU A 90 5.15 0.09 13.73
CA LEU A 90 4.49 0.14 12.42
C LEU A 90 5.49 -0.17 11.30
N LYS A 91 6.67 0.44 11.34
CA LYS A 91 7.73 0.22 10.35
C LYS A 91 8.14 -1.25 10.29
N VAL A 92 8.41 -1.88 11.42
CA VAL A 92 8.79 -3.31 11.48
C VAL A 92 7.70 -4.19 10.87
N ARG A 93 6.43 -3.95 11.24
CA ARG A 93 5.31 -4.74 10.76
C ARG A 93 5.10 -4.61 9.24
N PHE A 94 5.01 -3.39 8.75
CA PHE A 94 4.56 -3.14 7.36
C PHE A 94 5.69 -3.21 6.34
N VAL A 95 6.91 -2.79 6.67
CA VAL A 95 8.07 -2.96 5.77
C VAL A 95 8.38 -4.45 5.56
N GLY A 96 8.24 -5.26 6.61
CA GLY A 96 8.39 -6.72 6.49
C GLY A 96 7.33 -7.34 5.57
N ALA A 97 6.07 -6.94 5.74
CA ALA A 97 4.97 -7.39 4.89
C ALA A 97 5.14 -6.98 3.43
N ASP A 98 5.56 -5.74 3.16
CA ASP A 98 5.83 -5.26 1.80
C ASP A 98 6.95 -6.03 1.12
N ARG A 99 8.03 -6.36 1.84
CA ARG A 99 9.12 -7.19 1.30
C ARG A 99 8.64 -8.59 0.93
N VAL A 100 7.85 -9.22 1.78
CA VAL A 100 7.30 -10.55 1.52
C VAL A 100 6.36 -10.50 0.31
N ARG A 101 5.50 -9.47 0.22
CA ARG A 101 4.61 -9.27 -0.92
C ARG A 101 5.39 -9.08 -2.21
N ALA A 102 6.40 -8.21 -2.21
CA ALA A 102 7.27 -7.98 -3.36
C ALA A 102 7.99 -9.25 -3.82
N ALA A 103 8.51 -10.05 -2.90
CA ALA A 103 9.14 -11.33 -3.22
C ALA A 103 8.15 -12.32 -3.84
N ARG A 104 6.93 -12.42 -3.28
CA ARG A 104 5.86 -13.28 -3.84
C ARG A 104 5.45 -12.84 -5.25
N LEU A 105 5.33 -11.52 -5.49
CA LEU A 105 5.05 -10.99 -6.82
C LEU A 105 6.16 -11.30 -7.81
N ALA A 106 7.42 -11.15 -7.43
CA ALA A 106 8.55 -11.50 -8.29
C ALA A 106 8.54 -12.99 -8.67
N MET A 107 8.27 -13.88 -7.71
CA MET A 107 8.10 -15.31 -7.98
C MET A 107 6.94 -15.57 -8.94
N LEU A 108 5.79 -14.92 -8.71
CA LEU A 108 4.59 -15.10 -9.53
C LEU A 108 4.80 -14.59 -10.95
N ARG A 109 5.54 -13.49 -11.15
CA ARG A 109 5.95 -13.01 -12.47
C ARG A 109 6.80 -14.05 -13.20
N GLY A 110 7.79 -14.62 -12.53
CA GLY A 110 8.61 -15.70 -13.09
C GLY A 110 7.80 -16.97 -13.43
N GLU A 111 6.79 -17.31 -12.63
CA GLU A 111 5.87 -18.41 -12.95
C GLU A 111 5.04 -18.08 -14.21
N PHE A 112 4.48 -16.88 -14.30
CA PHE A 112 3.72 -16.42 -15.45
C PHE A 112 4.56 -16.40 -16.74
N ASP A 113 5.80 -15.93 -16.68
CA ASP A 113 6.70 -15.88 -17.83
C ASP A 113 7.01 -17.29 -18.35
N ARG A 114 7.21 -18.24 -17.47
CA ARG A 114 7.49 -19.66 -17.82
C ARG A 114 6.25 -20.47 -18.15
N LEU A 115 5.05 -19.95 -17.86
CA LEU A 115 3.82 -20.68 -18.11
C LEU A 115 3.62 -20.90 -19.61
N LYS A 116 3.58 -22.16 -20.01
CA LYS A 116 3.31 -22.61 -21.38
C LYS A 116 2.24 -23.69 -21.35
N MET A 117 1.57 -23.85 -22.46
CA MET A 117 0.63 -24.95 -22.69
C MET A 117 1.42 -26.24 -22.80
N ALA A 118 0.98 -27.27 -22.08
CA ALA A 118 1.63 -28.59 -22.14
C ALA A 118 1.27 -29.34 -23.45
N ASP A 119 2.08 -30.33 -23.82
CA ASP A 119 1.78 -31.19 -24.95
C ASP A 119 0.48 -31.96 -24.70
N GLY A 120 -0.46 -31.85 -25.65
CA GLY A 120 -1.78 -32.47 -25.50
C GLY A 120 -2.77 -31.76 -24.58
N GLU A 121 -2.38 -30.65 -23.94
CA GLU A 121 -3.29 -29.85 -23.11
C GLU A 121 -4.35 -29.16 -23.99
N GLU A 122 -5.59 -29.17 -23.53
CA GLU A 122 -6.67 -28.43 -24.19
C GLU A 122 -6.57 -26.93 -23.89
N LEU A 123 -7.01 -26.09 -24.83
CA LEU A 123 -6.93 -24.64 -24.70
C LEU A 123 -7.71 -24.12 -23.51
N ASP A 124 -8.87 -24.72 -23.22
CA ASP A 124 -9.70 -24.33 -22.06
C ASP A 124 -8.99 -24.61 -20.73
N VAL A 125 -8.24 -25.73 -20.63
CA VAL A 125 -7.47 -26.06 -19.44
C VAL A 125 -6.34 -25.04 -19.23
N TYR A 126 -5.64 -24.70 -20.30
CA TYR A 126 -4.59 -23.68 -20.26
C TYR A 126 -5.16 -22.29 -19.91
N GLY A 127 -6.30 -21.92 -20.50
CA GLY A 127 -7.04 -20.69 -20.15
C GLY A 127 -7.43 -20.64 -18.68
N GLY A 128 -7.89 -21.76 -18.12
CA GLY A 128 -8.16 -21.89 -16.68
C GLY A 128 -6.92 -21.63 -15.81
N ARG A 129 -5.75 -22.13 -16.21
CA ARG A 129 -4.48 -21.85 -15.50
C ARG A 129 -4.09 -20.39 -15.54
N LEU A 130 -4.31 -19.70 -16.67
CA LEU A 130 -4.10 -18.25 -16.79
C LEU A 130 -5.06 -17.48 -15.89
N ALA A 131 -6.34 -17.89 -15.80
CA ALA A 131 -7.32 -17.27 -14.92
C ALA A 131 -6.92 -17.42 -13.44
N VAL A 132 -6.45 -18.59 -13.02
CA VAL A 132 -5.92 -18.82 -11.66
C VAL A 132 -4.73 -17.90 -11.39
N MET A 133 -3.84 -17.70 -12.37
CA MET A 133 -2.72 -16.78 -12.25
C MET A 133 -3.18 -15.35 -12.00
N ALA A 134 -4.21 -14.89 -12.74
CA ALA A 134 -4.80 -13.55 -12.54
C ALA A 134 -5.37 -13.37 -11.11
N VAL A 135 -6.03 -14.39 -10.56
CA VAL A 135 -6.53 -14.38 -9.18
C VAL A 135 -5.37 -14.29 -8.18
N ARG A 136 -4.29 -15.05 -8.40
CA ARG A 136 -3.10 -14.99 -7.53
C ARG A 136 -2.45 -13.61 -7.52
N TYR A 137 -2.40 -12.92 -8.67
CA TYR A 137 -1.94 -11.52 -8.76
C TYR A 137 -2.87 -10.59 -7.99
N ALA A 138 -4.19 -10.72 -8.16
CA ALA A 138 -5.18 -9.91 -7.47
C ALA A 138 -5.07 -10.05 -5.94
N ASN A 139 -4.82 -11.26 -5.43
CA ASN A 139 -4.62 -11.53 -4.00
C ASN A 139 -3.36 -10.86 -3.43
N LEU A 140 -2.42 -10.47 -4.28
CA LEU A 140 -1.22 -9.71 -3.91
C LEU A 140 -1.38 -8.19 -4.18
N GLY A 141 -2.61 -7.73 -4.49
CA GLY A 141 -2.91 -6.32 -4.76
C GLY A 141 -2.40 -5.81 -6.11
N GLU A 142 -2.10 -6.73 -7.05
CA GLU A 142 -1.69 -6.40 -8.41
C GLU A 142 -2.73 -6.89 -9.41
N THR A 143 -2.82 -6.23 -10.56
CA THR A 143 -3.74 -6.63 -11.63
C THR A 143 -2.95 -7.17 -12.81
N LEU A 144 -3.22 -8.41 -13.17
CA LEU A 144 -2.76 -8.98 -14.43
C LEU A 144 -3.80 -8.63 -15.50
N GLY A 145 -3.52 -7.61 -16.31
CA GLY A 145 -4.48 -7.08 -17.29
C GLY A 145 -4.84 -8.08 -18.39
N ASP A 146 -6.06 -7.97 -18.91
CA ASP A 146 -6.58 -8.84 -19.98
C ASP A 146 -5.66 -8.88 -21.19
N ALA A 147 -5.04 -7.76 -21.56
CA ALA A 147 -4.09 -7.69 -22.67
C ALA A 147 -2.88 -8.61 -22.45
N ALA A 148 -2.36 -8.71 -21.21
CA ALA A 148 -1.24 -9.60 -20.91
C ALA A 148 -1.67 -11.08 -20.96
N LEU A 149 -2.87 -11.39 -20.49
CA LEU A 149 -3.44 -12.74 -20.55
C LEU A 149 -3.68 -13.18 -22.00
N VAL A 150 -4.31 -12.33 -22.81
CA VAL A 150 -4.58 -12.59 -24.23
C VAL A 150 -3.26 -12.74 -24.98
N LYS A 151 -2.30 -11.85 -24.77
CA LYS A 151 -0.98 -11.95 -25.39
C LYS A 151 -0.33 -13.29 -25.06
N LYS A 152 -0.32 -13.69 -23.79
CA LYS A 152 0.27 -14.96 -23.34
C LYS A 152 -0.40 -16.17 -23.97
N LEU A 153 -1.73 -16.13 -24.10
CA LEU A 153 -2.51 -17.16 -24.76
C LEU A 153 -2.13 -17.27 -26.24
N LEU A 154 -2.11 -16.14 -26.95
CA LEU A 154 -1.76 -16.09 -28.39
C LEU A 154 -0.33 -16.54 -28.66
N ASP A 155 0.65 -16.04 -27.90
CA ASP A 155 2.06 -16.43 -28.04
C ASP A 155 2.20 -17.96 -27.91
N THR A 156 1.52 -18.55 -26.91
CA THR A 156 1.59 -20.00 -26.67
C THR A 156 0.92 -20.81 -27.78
N VAL A 157 -0.21 -20.32 -28.32
CA VAL A 157 -0.90 -20.99 -29.45
C VAL A 157 -0.08 -20.88 -30.73
N LEU A 158 0.54 -19.72 -30.99
CA LEU A 158 1.42 -19.51 -32.15
C LEU A 158 2.66 -20.40 -32.09
N ASP A 159 3.32 -20.50 -30.93
CA ASP A 159 4.47 -21.41 -30.72
C ASP A 159 4.12 -22.87 -31.04
N ARG A 160 2.86 -23.26 -30.76
CA ARG A 160 2.39 -24.63 -31.02
C ARG A 160 2.06 -24.87 -32.48
N LEU A 161 1.48 -23.87 -33.17
CA LEU A 161 1.10 -23.98 -34.60
C LEU A 161 2.31 -23.79 -35.53
N PHE A 162 3.30 -23.01 -35.13
CA PHE A 162 4.48 -22.69 -35.88
C PHE A 162 5.75 -22.91 -35.06
N PRO A 163 6.09 -24.16 -34.74
CA PRO A 163 7.32 -24.44 -33.99
C PRO A 163 8.52 -23.92 -34.80
N VAL A 164 9.29 -23.04 -34.16
CA VAL A 164 10.56 -22.57 -34.76
C VAL A 164 11.51 -23.75 -34.76
N VAL A 165 11.87 -24.21 -35.94
CA VAL A 165 12.84 -25.31 -36.21
C VAL A 165 14.25 -24.83 -35.94
#